data_df73c5149925821042078f7b69932608
#
_entry.id   df73c5149925821042078f7b69932608
#
_cell.length_a   1.000
_cell.length_b   1.000
_cell.length_c   1.000
_cell.angle_alpha   90.00
_cell.angle_beta   90.00
_cell.angle_gamma   90.00
#
_symmetry.space_group_name_H-M   'P 1'
#
loop_
_entity.id
_entity.type
_entity.pdbx_description
1 polymer ?
#
loop_
_entity_poly.entity_id
_entity_poly.type
_entity_poly.pdbx_seq_one_letter_code
_entity_poly.pdbx_strand_id
1 'polypeptide(L)'
;MVMDKRTEQAFAYLEKNEHSMMELLKNLVSIETPSADREANERIAAHLDTYCDALGMEREIHHFEKAGPTFAAWTRAQEKKPILLLGHMDTVHAVGKFGPEPFLVKDDRVYGPGVYDMKGGDVIALFALRALNAVGYEDRQIKLVLTGDEEVAHAFSHGEAGKLVEQYASGCEAAFNLESGYTNGEVTTRRNGGAIIRVKVKGKAAHAGKEPQKGASAILQAARMITEIESRSVFGYLSFNCGRILGGTGANVIPDSCEFSRV
;
A
#
# COMPACT_ATOMS: atom_id res chain seq x y z
N MET A 1 28.08 18.34 3.24
CA MET A 1 28.50 17.14 3.99
C MET A 1 29.34 16.31 3.04
N VAL A 2 30.57 15.99 3.40
CA VAL A 2 31.44 15.15 2.55
C VAL A 2 30.98 13.71 2.76
N MET A 3 30.59 13.01 1.69
CA MET A 3 30.27 11.59 1.75
C MET A 3 31.52 10.79 2.15
N ASP A 4 31.33 9.75 2.94
CA ASP A 4 32.44 8.81 3.20
C ASP A 4 32.67 7.91 1.98
N LYS A 5 33.86 7.30 1.93
CA LYS A 5 34.30 6.49 0.80
C LYS A 5 33.38 5.29 0.50
N ARG A 6 32.75 4.68 1.54
CA ARG A 6 31.83 3.54 1.38
C ARG A 6 30.54 3.99 0.69
N THR A 7 30.01 5.16 1.09
CA THR A 7 28.85 5.78 0.47
C THR A 7 29.12 6.12 -1.00
N GLU A 8 30.27 6.73 -1.31
CA GLU A 8 30.67 7.01 -2.71
C GLU A 8 30.74 5.74 -3.56
N GLN A 9 31.29 4.66 -3.02
CA GLN A 9 31.35 3.36 -3.71
C GLN A 9 29.95 2.75 -3.94
N ALA A 10 29.04 2.89 -2.97
CA ALA A 10 27.64 2.41 -3.12
C ALA A 10 26.92 3.18 -4.24
N PHE A 11 27.06 4.51 -4.31
CA PHE A 11 26.50 5.30 -5.41
C PHE A 11 27.10 4.94 -6.76
N ALA A 12 28.42 4.82 -6.85
CA ALA A 12 29.10 4.38 -8.09
C ALA A 12 28.63 2.97 -8.53
N TYR A 13 28.33 2.09 -7.59
CA TYR A 13 27.72 0.79 -7.90
C TYR A 13 26.32 0.96 -8.53
N LEU A 14 25.46 1.82 -7.97
CA LEU A 14 24.12 2.08 -8.50
C LEU A 14 24.20 2.66 -9.92
N GLU A 15 25.00 3.67 -10.16
CA GLU A 15 25.21 4.28 -11.48
C GLU A 15 25.63 3.24 -12.52
N LYS A 16 26.58 2.37 -12.18
CA LYS A 16 27.04 1.30 -13.08
C LYS A 16 25.95 0.26 -13.39
N ASN A 17 24.95 0.11 -12.54
CA ASN A 17 23.92 -0.92 -12.64
C ASN A 17 22.54 -0.38 -13.05
N GLU A 18 22.44 0.83 -13.57
CA GLU A 18 21.18 1.47 -13.99
C GLU A 18 20.38 0.58 -14.98
N HIS A 19 21.05 0.01 -15.97
CA HIS A 19 20.43 -0.92 -16.92
C HIS A 19 19.80 -2.13 -16.19
N SER A 20 20.50 -2.71 -15.23
CA SER A 20 19.98 -3.84 -14.45
C SER A 20 18.80 -3.44 -13.55
N MET A 21 18.74 -2.18 -13.08
CA MET A 21 17.58 -1.66 -12.34
C MET A 21 16.36 -1.60 -13.26
N MET A 22 16.53 -1.09 -14.48
CA MET A 22 15.45 -1.03 -15.48
C MET A 22 14.97 -2.42 -15.92
N GLU A 23 15.87 -3.39 -16.08
CA GLU A 23 15.53 -4.77 -16.37
C GLU A 23 14.71 -5.41 -15.23
N LEU A 24 15.12 -5.21 -13.97
CA LEU A 24 14.36 -5.71 -12.83
C LEU A 24 12.98 -5.04 -12.75
N LEU A 25 12.89 -3.72 -12.96
CA LEU A 25 11.62 -3.01 -12.98
C LEU A 25 10.69 -3.55 -14.06
N LYS A 26 11.22 -3.78 -15.28
CA LYS A 26 10.47 -4.41 -16.37
C LYS A 26 9.93 -5.78 -15.98
N ASN A 27 10.75 -6.61 -15.35
CA ASN A 27 10.35 -7.95 -14.91
C ASN A 27 9.22 -7.89 -13.87
N LEU A 28 9.34 -7.04 -12.84
CA LEU A 28 8.32 -6.89 -11.81
C LEU A 28 7.02 -6.30 -12.36
N VAL A 29 7.10 -5.29 -13.23
CA VAL A 29 5.91 -4.66 -13.85
C VAL A 29 5.21 -5.63 -14.79
N SER A 30 5.93 -6.50 -15.49
CA SER A 30 5.36 -7.50 -16.39
C SER A 30 4.61 -8.62 -15.66
N ILE A 31 4.85 -8.81 -14.38
CA ILE A 31 3.99 -9.62 -13.51
C ILE A 31 2.86 -8.70 -13.01
N GLU A 32 1.74 -8.65 -13.72
CA GLU A 32 0.58 -7.85 -13.31
C GLU A 32 -0.03 -8.44 -12.02
N THR A 33 -0.11 -7.65 -10.95
CA THR A 33 -0.44 -8.11 -9.59
C THR A 33 -1.61 -7.33 -8.98
N PRO A 34 -2.83 -7.35 -9.56
CA PRO A 34 -3.96 -6.75 -8.86
C PRO A 34 -4.15 -7.42 -7.50
N SER A 35 -4.53 -6.65 -6.46
CA SER A 35 -4.68 -7.17 -5.10
C SER A 35 -5.61 -8.38 -5.00
N ALA A 36 -6.60 -8.48 -5.90
CA ALA A 36 -7.54 -9.60 -5.95
C ALA A 36 -6.98 -10.88 -6.62
N ASP A 37 -5.85 -10.79 -7.31
CA ASP A 37 -5.19 -11.94 -7.94
C ASP A 37 -4.09 -12.49 -7.04
N ARG A 38 -4.48 -13.37 -6.12
CA ARG A 38 -3.57 -14.02 -5.18
C ARG A 38 -2.43 -14.76 -5.91
N GLU A 39 -2.74 -15.46 -6.99
CA GLU A 39 -1.74 -16.27 -7.71
C GLU A 39 -0.69 -15.38 -8.40
N ALA A 40 -1.10 -14.22 -8.93
CA ALA A 40 -0.14 -13.27 -9.48
C ALA A 40 0.78 -12.71 -8.41
N ASN A 41 0.25 -12.42 -7.23
CA ASN A 41 1.03 -11.96 -6.09
C ASN A 41 1.95 -13.08 -5.52
N GLU A 42 1.57 -14.34 -5.59
CA GLU A 42 2.46 -15.47 -5.30
C GLU A 42 3.62 -15.55 -6.31
N ARG A 43 3.37 -15.31 -7.60
CA ARG A 43 4.44 -15.31 -8.62
C ARG A 43 5.47 -14.23 -8.40
N ILE A 44 5.05 -13.00 -8.08
CA ILE A 44 6.00 -11.91 -7.81
C ILE A 44 6.79 -12.17 -6.52
N ALA A 45 6.16 -12.70 -5.47
CA ALA A 45 6.84 -13.07 -4.23
C ALA A 45 7.92 -14.14 -4.47
N ALA A 46 7.62 -15.17 -5.28
CA ALA A 46 8.59 -16.19 -5.66
C ALA A 46 9.78 -15.62 -6.47
N HIS A 47 9.51 -14.62 -7.34
CA HIS A 47 10.57 -13.91 -8.06
C HIS A 47 11.48 -13.13 -7.11
N LEU A 48 10.90 -12.42 -6.14
CA LEU A 48 11.62 -11.68 -5.10
C LEU A 48 12.40 -12.61 -4.17
N ASP A 49 11.85 -13.77 -3.83
CA ASP A 49 12.54 -14.79 -3.04
C ASP A 49 13.83 -15.24 -3.72
N THR A 50 13.75 -15.60 -5.01
CA THR A 50 14.92 -15.97 -5.81
C THR A 50 15.94 -14.83 -5.88
N TYR A 51 15.47 -13.57 -6.01
CA TYR A 51 16.35 -12.42 -6.09
C TYR A 51 17.09 -12.17 -4.77
N CYS A 52 16.40 -12.25 -3.63
CA CYS A 52 16.99 -12.07 -2.30
C CYS A 52 17.87 -13.25 -1.89
N ASP A 53 17.58 -14.48 -2.37
CA ASP A 53 18.48 -15.64 -2.22
C ASP A 53 19.85 -15.37 -2.82
N ALA A 54 19.88 -14.83 -4.02
CA ALA A 54 21.13 -14.47 -4.70
C ALA A 54 21.93 -13.39 -3.97
N LEU A 55 21.31 -12.64 -3.07
CA LEU A 55 21.96 -11.68 -2.18
C LEU A 55 22.42 -12.29 -0.85
N GLY A 56 22.17 -13.57 -0.62
CA GLY A 56 22.50 -14.25 0.64
C GLY A 56 21.66 -13.81 1.83
N MET A 57 20.44 -13.33 1.58
CA MET A 57 19.51 -12.91 2.63
C MET A 57 18.72 -14.11 3.17
N GLU A 58 18.37 -14.08 4.46
CA GLU A 58 17.35 -14.94 5.02
C GLU A 58 15.98 -14.45 4.55
N ARG A 59 15.02 -15.36 4.34
CA ARG A 59 13.75 -15.06 3.70
C ARG A 59 12.61 -15.86 4.30
N GLU A 60 11.39 -15.29 4.21
CA GLU A 60 10.15 -15.92 4.62
C GLU A 60 8.99 -15.42 3.76
N ILE A 61 8.07 -16.32 3.37
CA ILE A 61 6.84 -15.97 2.65
C ILE A 61 5.66 -16.40 3.52
N HIS A 62 4.84 -15.43 3.94
CA HIS A 62 3.63 -15.67 4.70
C HIS A 62 2.43 -15.71 3.76
N HIS A 63 1.83 -16.88 3.60
CA HIS A 63 0.70 -17.12 2.72
C HIS A 63 -0.63 -16.87 3.40
N PHE A 64 -1.60 -16.34 2.66
CA PHE A 64 -2.98 -16.12 3.12
C PHE A 64 -3.97 -16.86 2.22
N GLU A 65 -5.17 -17.14 2.74
CA GLU A 65 -6.20 -17.84 1.99
C GLU A 65 -6.71 -17.04 0.77
N LYS A 66 -6.89 -15.72 0.91
CA LYS A 66 -7.51 -14.85 -0.10
C LYS A 66 -6.63 -13.69 -0.56
N ALA A 67 -5.63 -13.31 0.21
CA ALA A 67 -4.69 -12.25 -0.15
C ALA A 67 -3.45 -12.79 -0.85
N GLY A 68 -2.75 -11.91 -1.59
CA GLY A 68 -1.35 -12.12 -1.93
C GLY A 68 -0.49 -12.26 -0.66
N PRO A 69 0.65 -12.95 -0.74
CA PRO A 69 1.49 -13.20 0.43
C PRO A 69 2.17 -11.93 0.94
N THR A 70 2.66 -11.97 2.18
CA THR A 70 3.68 -11.03 2.64
C THR A 70 5.04 -11.68 2.46
N PHE A 71 5.91 -11.03 1.69
CA PHE A 71 7.31 -11.42 1.52
C PHE A 71 8.17 -10.66 2.52
N ALA A 72 9.04 -11.36 3.23
CA ALA A 72 10.02 -10.77 4.12
C ALA A 72 11.42 -11.32 3.82
N ALA A 73 12.43 -10.45 3.86
CA ALA A 73 13.82 -10.82 3.72
C ALA A 73 14.69 -9.97 4.65
N TRP A 74 15.82 -10.52 5.13
CA TRP A 74 16.72 -9.76 6.01
C TRP A 74 18.16 -10.19 5.87
N THR A 75 19.06 -9.23 6.06
CA THR A 75 20.49 -9.47 6.16
C THR A 75 20.84 -10.05 7.53
N ARG A 76 22.09 -10.51 7.69
CA ARG A 76 22.56 -11.04 8.98
C ARG A 76 22.31 -10.05 10.13
N ALA A 77 21.91 -10.59 11.29
CA ALA A 77 21.70 -9.80 12.51
C ALA A 77 23.00 -9.13 12.96
N GLN A 78 22.87 -7.90 13.47
CA GLN A 78 23.99 -7.07 13.97
C GLN A 78 23.65 -6.55 15.37
N GLU A 79 24.63 -5.99 16.09
CA GLU A 79 24.41 -5.42 17.42
C GLU A 79 23.51 -4.19 17.44
N LYS A 80 23.61 -3.34 16.37
CA LYS A 80 22.77 -2.16 16.25
C LYS A 80 21.35 -2.53 15.83
N LYS A 81 20.37 -1.72 16.26
CA LYS A 81 18.96 -1.91 15.89
C LYS A 81 18.79 -1.95 14.37
N PRO A 82 17.93 -2.84 13.87
CA PRO A 82 17.68 -2.97 12.43
C PRO A 82 17.09 -1.71 11.79
N ILE A 83 17.18 -1.65 10.46
CA ILE A 83 16.43 -0.73 9.60
C ILE A 83 15.40 -1.57 8.82
N LEU A 84 14.17 -1.07 8.69
CA LEU A 84 13.13 -1.67 7.87
C LEU A 84 12.98 -0.91 6.55
N LEU A 85 12.97 -1.65 5.44
CA LEU A 85 12.49 -1.20 4.14
C LEU A 85 11.10 -1.80 3.93
N LEU A 86 10.12 -0.96 3.65
CA LEU A 86 8.71 -1.36 3.56
C LEU A 86 8.14 -0.99 2.19
N GLY A 87 7.34 -1.88 1.63
CA GLY A 87 6.62 -1.68 0.39
C GLY A 87 5.49 -2.68 0.19
N HIS A 88 4.95 -2.69 -1.04
CA HIS A 88 3.93 -3.66 -1.44
C HIS A 88 4.12 -4.11 -2.89
N MET A 89 3.64 -5.32 -3.18
CA MET A 89 3.78 -5.97 -4.48
C MET A 89 2.52 -5.87 -5.34
N ASP A 90 1.37 -5.65 -4.71
CA ASP A 90 0.07 -5.56 -5.37
C ASP A 90 -0.16 -4.21 -6.03
N THR A 91 -1.19 -4.14 -6.87
CA THR A 91 -1.58 -2.91 -7.60
C THR A 91 -3.09 -2.81 -7.74
N VAL A 92 -3.59 -1.58 -7.95
CA VAL A 92 -5.01 -1.32 -8.24
C VAL A 92 -5.43 -1.68 -9.68
N HIS A 93 -4.49 -2.05 -10.55
CA HIS A 93 -4.74 -2.19 -11.98
C HIS A 93 -5.19 -3.61 -12.34
N ALA A 94 -6.29 -3.73 -13.09
CA ALA A 94 -6.72 -5.01 -13.66
C ALA A 94 -5.72 -5.52 -14.71
N VAL A 95 -5.55 -6.84 -14.77
CA VAL A 95 -4.71 -7.52 -15.77
C VAL A 95 -5.13 -7.11 -17.18
N GLY A 96 -4.15 -6.85 -18.03
CA GLY A 96 -4.34 -6.45 -19.43
C GLY A 96 -4.73 -4.99 -19.66
N LYS A 97 -4.89 -4.18 -18.60
CA LYS A 97 -5.24 -2.76 -18.74
C LYS A 97 -4.22 -1.95 -19.55
N PHE A 98 -2.95 -2.36 -19.51
CA PHE A 98 -1.84 -1.72 -20.23
C PHE A 98 -1.48 -2.42 -21.53
N GLY A 99 -2.30 -3.38 -21.98
CA GLY A 99 -2.06 -4.15 -23.20
C GLY A 99 -1.15 -5.36 -23.00
N PRO A 100 -0.76 -6.06 -24.09
CA PRO A 100 0.00 -7.31 -24.02
C PRO A 100 1.45 -7.11 -23.58
N GLU A 101 1.99 -5.92 -23.73
CA GLU A 101 3.31 -5.50 -23.26
C GLU A 101 3.14 -4.35 -22.26
N PRO A 102 2.91 -4.67 -20.98
CA PRO A 102 2.49 -3.66 -20.01
C PRO A 102 3.60 -2.67 -19.61
N PHE A 103 4.87 -2.96 -19.93
CA PHE A 103 6.00 -2.10 -19.67
C PHE A 103 6.41 -1.29 -20.90
N LEU A 104 6.30 0.03 -20.83
CA LEU A 104 6.64 0.94 -21.92
C LEU A 104 7.60 2.04 -21.43
N VAL A 105 8.72 2.23 -22.14
CA VAL A 105 9.59 3.39 -21.97
C VAL A 105 9.33 4.38 -23.11
N LYS A 106 8.95 5.61 -22.78
CA LYS A 106 8.66 6.69 -23.75
C LYS A 106 8.95 8.05 -23.12
N ASP A 107 9.62 8.93 -23.88
CA ASP A 107 9.89 10.33 -23.49
C ASP A 107 10.49 10.45 -22.06
N ASP A 108 11.54 9.69 -21.80
CA ASP A 108 12.24 9.59 -20.49
C ASP A 108 11.34 9.17 -19.31
N ARG A 109 10.20 8.53 -19.61
CA ARG A 109 9.27 8.01 -18.62
C ARG A 109 9.01 6.53 -18.82
N VAL A 110 8.69 5.87 -17.72
CA VAL A 110 8.28 4.46 -17.70
C VAL A 110 6.80 4.38 -17.37
N TYR A 111 6.07 3.57 -18.13
CA TYR A 111 4.64 3.34 -17.96
C TYR A 111 4.40 1.85 -17.73
N GLY A 112 3.47 1.52 -16.83
CA GLY A 112 3.07 0.14 -16.57
C GLY A 112 2.32 0.01 -15.23
N PRO A 113 1.68 -1.16 -14.98
CA PRO A 113 0.94 -1.38 -13.74
C PRO A 113 1.88 -1.39 -12.52
N GLY A 114 1.62 -0.48 -11.58
CA GLY A 114 2.42 -0.36 -10.37
C GLY A 114 3.84 0.17 -10.58
N VAL A 115 4.18 0.71 -11.76
CA VAL A 115 5.54 1.22 -12.03
C VAL A 115 5.95 2.33 -11.06
N TYR A 116 4.99 3.16 -10.64
CA TYR A 116 5.19 4.25 -9.68
C TYR A 116 4.70 3.88 -8.29
N ASP A 117 3.62 3.14 -8.20
CA ASP A 117 2.96 2.68 -6.99
C ASP A 117 2.82 1.15 -7.04
N MET A 118 3.78 0.33 -6.38
CA MET A 118 5.03 0.93 -5.92
C MET A 118 6.26 0.11 -6.34
N LYS A 119 6.18 -0.66 -7.45
CA LYS A 119 7.28 -1.55 -7.93
C LYS A 119 8.59 -0.80 -8.22
N GLY A 120 8.52 0.49 -8.58
CA GLY A 120 9.70 1.35 -8.65
C GLY A 120 10.39 1.48 -7.29
N GLY A 121 9.61 1.65 -6.22
CA GLY A 121 10.10 1.64 -4.84
C GLY A 121 10.72 0.31 -4.44
N ASP A 122 10.09 -0.81 -4.83
CA ASP A 122 10.64 -2.15 -4.58
C ASP A 122 12.01 -2.32 -5.24
N VAL A 123 12.17 -1.86 -6.49
CA VAL A 123 13.47 -1.88 -7.19
C VAL A 123 14.50 -1.01 -6.49
N ILE A 124 14.11 0.18 -5.99
CA ILE A 124 15.00 1.04 -5.20
C ILE A 124 15.49 0.31 -3.95
N ALA A 125 14.59 -0.38 -3.21
CA ALA A 125 14.96 -1.18 -2.04
C ALA A 125 15.97 -2.26 -2.39
N LEU A 126 15.68 -3.06 -3.41
CA LEU A 126 16.51 -4.20 -3.83
C LEU A 126 17.89 -3.77 -4.31
N PHE A 127 17.98 -2.65 -5.04
CA PHE A 127 19.29 -2.13 -5.48
C PHE A 127 20.05 -1.41 -4.38
N ALA A 128 19.38 -0.79 -3.42
CA ALA A 128 20.02 -0.32 -2.19
C ALA A 128 20.68 -1.49 -1.43
N LEU A 129 19.96 -2.60 -1.26
CA LEU A 129 20.49 -3.83 -0.65
C LEU A 129 21.69 -4.39 -1.43
N ARG A 130 21.60 -4.43 -2.77
CA ARG A 130 22.74 -4.85 -3.61
C ARG A 130 23.95 -3.96 -3.46
N ALA A 131 23.76 -2.64 -3.47
CA ALA A 131 24.84 -1.68 -3.31
C ALA A 131 25.50 -1.81 -1.94
N LEU A 132 24.71 -1.96 -0.87
CA LEU A 132 25.20 -2.19 0.49
C LEU A 132 26.00 -3.49 0.59
N ASN A 133 25.49 -4.57 -0.01
CA ASN A 133 26.20 -5.85 -0.07
C ASN A 133 27.53 -5.74 -0.83
N ALA A 134 27.54 -5.03 -1.98
CA ALA A 134 28.73 -4.85 -2.80
C ALA A 134 29.85 -4.07 -2.09
N VAL A 135 29.50 -3.19 -1.15
CA VAL A 135 30.48 -2.43 -0.33
C VAL A 135 30.76 -3.06 1.04
N GLY A 136 30.27 -4.28 1.27
CA GLY A 136 30.49 -5.01 2.52
C GLY A 136 29.87 -4.31 3.74
N TYR A 137 28.64 -3.79 3.60
CA TYR A 137 27.94 -3.15 4.72
C TYR A 137 27.43 -4.19 5.71
N GLU A 138 27.93 -4.13 6.93
CA GLU A 138 27.55 -5.01 8.04
C GLU A 138 27.26 -4.23 9.34
N ASP A 139 27.02 -2.91 9.24
CA ASP A 139 26.84 -2.07 10.43
C ASP A 139 25.50 -2.32 11.12
N ARG A 140 24.46 -2.70 10.36
CA ARG A 140 23.10 -2.97 10.85
C ARG A 140 22.44 -4.07 10.03
N GLN A 141 21.55 -4.81 10.64
CA GLN A 141 20.61 -5.65 9.91
C GLN A 141 19.64 -4.76 9.10
N ILE A 142 19.42 -5.11 7.85
CA ILE A 142 18.38 -4.51 7.01
C ILE A 142 17.30 -5.56 6.81
N LYS A 143 16.04 -5.19 7.09
CA LYS A 143 14.86 -5.98 6.82
C LYS A 143 14.12 -5.38 5.63
N LEU A 144 13.60 -6.20 4.73
CA LEU A 144 12.70 -5.85 3.64
C LEU A 144 11.38 -6.57 3.89
N VAL A 145 10.26 -5.85 3.86
CA VAL A 145 8.92 -6.43 3.98
C VAL A 145 8.03 -5.85 2.89
N LEU A 146 7.46 -6.73 2.07
CA LEU A 146 6.59 -6.37 0.95
C LEU A 146 5.26 -7.12 1.10
N THR A 147 4.15 -6.39 1.20
CA THR A 147 2.81 -6.97 1.34
C THR A 147 2.13 -7.16 -0.02
N GLY A 148 1.18 -8.08 -0.11
CA GLY A 148 0.47 -8.42 -1.35
C GLY A 148 -1.00 -7.98 -1.35
N ASP A 149 -1.43 -7.11 -0.42
CA ASP A 149 -2.80 -6.58 -0.34
C ASP A 149 -2.86 -5.18 0.32
N GLU A 150 -1.84 -4.35 0.09
CA GLU A 150 -1.78 -2.98 0.62
C GLU A 150 -2.88 -2.11 0.04
N GLU A 151 -3.08 -2.15 -1.27
CA GLU A 151 -4.00 -1.31 -2.05
C GLU A 151 -5.49 -1.47 -1.65
N VAL A 152 -5.78 -2.52 -0.91
CA VAL A 152 -7.09 -2.78 -0.29
C VAL A 152 -7.06 -2.67 1.23
N ALA A 153 -6.05 -1.97 1.77
CA ALA A 153 -5.84 -1.76 3.22
C ALA A 153 -5.85 -3.08 4.00
N HIS A 154 -5.19 -4.10 3.48
CA HIS A 154 -5.07 -5.45 4.05
C HIS A 154 -6.42 -6.15 4.30
N ALA A 155 -7.44 -5.80 3.49
CA ALA A 155 -8.78 -6.37 3.68
C ALA A 155 -8.86 -7.85 3.32
N PHE A 156 -8.09 -8.32 2.34
CA PHE A 156 -8.11 -9.72 1.91
C PHE A 156 -7.35 -10.64 2.86
N SER A 157 -6.31 -10.16 3.53
CA SER A 157 -5.63 -10.86 4.63
C SER A 157 -6.32 -10.69 5.98
N HIS A 158 -7.48 -10.00 6.02
CA HIS A 158 -8.18 -9.65 7.27
C HIS A 158 -7.31 -8.90 8.28
N GLY A 159 -6.37 -8.08 7.80
CA GLY A 159 -5.44 -7.30 8.60
C GLY A 159 -4.20 -8.08 9.09
N GLU A 160 -4.07 -9.37 8.76
CA GLU A 160 -2.92 -10.17 9.19
C GLU A 160 -1.60 -9.68 8.56
N ALA A 161 -1.63 -9.24 7.28
CA ALA A 161 -0.44 -8.65 6.65
C ALA A 161 0.05 -7.40 7.40
N GLY A 162 -0.87 -6.52 7.83
CA GLY A 162 -0.53 -5.35 8.66
C GLY A 162 0.11 -5.74 10.00
N LYS A 163 -0.38 -6.79 10.67
CA LYS A 163 0.22 -7.30 11.91
C LYS A 163 1.64 -7.85 11.69
N LEU A 164 1.91 -8.49 10.56
CA LEU A 164 3.26 -8.92 10.19
C LEU A 164 4.18 -7.71 9.99
N VAL A 165 3.72 -6.66 9.32
CA VAL A 165 4.47 -5.40 9.21
C VAL A 165 4.83 -4.85 10.59
N GLU A 166 3.87 -4.76 11.52
CA GLU A 166 4.10 -4.33 12.90
C GLU A 166 5.14 -5.21 13.62
N GLN A 167 5.05 -6.53 13.43
CA GLN A 167 5.98 -7.51 14.02
C GLN A 167 7.41 -7.29 13.49
N TYR A 168 7.60 -7.16 12.17
CA TYR A 168 8.92 -6.93 11.58
C TYR A 168 9.47 -5.55 11.92
N ALA A 169 8.62 -4.52 12.05
CA ALA A 169 9.00 -3.18 12.44
C ALA A 169 9.42 -3.07 13.92
N SER A 170 8.92 -3.99 14.75
CA SER A 170 9.24 -4.00 16.18
C SER A 170 10.74 -4.09 16.41
N GLY A 171 11.27 -3.18 17.24
CA GLY A 171 12.69 -3.10 17.56
C GLY A 171 13.56 -2.44 16.48
N CYS A 172 13.04 -2.08 15.32
CA CYS A 172 13.77 -1.30 14.33
C CYS A 172 14.01 0.13 14.81
N GLU A 173 15.14 0.72 14.40
CA GLU A 173 15.45 2.13 14.70
C GLU A 173 14.72 3.09 13.78
N ALA A 174 14.54 2.69 12.52
CA ALA A 174 13.82 3.46 11.51
C ALA A 174 13.17 2.52 10.48
N ALA A 175 12.12 3.02 9.83
CA ALA A 175 11.52 2.39 8.66
C ALA A 175 11.52 3.38 7.50
N PHE A 176 11.87 2.90 6.32
CA PHE A 176 11.75 3.61 5.05
C PHE A 176 10.62 2.96 4.26
N ASN A 177 9.49 3.66 4.15
CA ASN A 177 8.42 3.28 3.25
C ASN A 177 8.74 3.83 1.87
N LEU A 178 8.89 2.95 0.89
CA LEU A 178 9.37 3.27 -0.46
C LEU A 178 8.21 3.55 -1.43
N GLU A 179 7.09 3.96 -0.88
CA GLU A 179 5.94 4.48 -1.61
C GLU A 179 6.29 5.66 -2.52
N SER A 180 5.39 5.95 -3.44
CA SER A 180 5.51 7.07 -4.37
C SER A 180 5.81 8.40 -3.65
N GLY A 181 6.88 9.05 -4.06
CA GLY A 181 7.34 10.32 -3.49
C GLY A 181 6.87 11.53 -4.29
N TYR A 182 7.31 12.70 -3.88
CA TYR A 182 7.06 13.94 -4.61
C TYR A 182 8.14 14.16 -5.69
N THR A 183 7.75 14.82 -6.79
CA THR A 183 8.64 15.10 -7.95
C THR A 183 9.82 16.03 -7.62
N ASN A 184 9.76 16.75 -6.50
CA ASN A 184 10.80 17.66 -6.01
C ASN A 184 11.82 16.98 -5.08
N GLY A 185 11.71 15.64 -4.87
CA GLY A 185 12.61 14.89 -3.99
C GLY A 185 12.33 15.04 -2.50
N GLU A 186 11.19 15.63 -2.13
CA GLU A 186 10.79 15.69 -0.72
C GLU A 186 10.48 14.31 -0.15
N VAL A 187 10.86 14.11 1.12
CA VAL A 187 10.59 12.90 1.88
C VAL A 187 9.50 13.17 2.91
N THR A 188 8.46 12.34 2.92
CA THR A 188 7.40 12.42 3.91
C THR A 188 7.88 11.86 5.24
N THR A 189 8.04 12.72 6.24
CA THR A 189 8.49 12.32 7.60
C THR A 189 7.33 12.19 8.60
N ARG A 190 6.11 12.57 8.20
CA ARG A 190 4.91 12.52 9.04
C ARG A 190 3.67 12.31 8.19
N ARG A 191 2.78 11.43 8.63
CA ARG A 191 1.44 11.23 8.03
C ARG A 191 0.36 11.29 9.09
N ASN A 192 -0.85 11.70 8.70
CA ASN A 192 -2.03 11.57 9.54
C ASN A 192 -2.55 10.15 9.45
N GLY A 193 -3.10 9.63 10.55
CA GLY A 193 -3.85 8.38 10.54
C GLY A 193 -5.20 8.57 9.84
N GLY A 194 -5.75 7.48 9.28
CA GLY A 194 -7.09 7.45 8.69
C GLY A 194 -7.92 6.29 9.24
N ALA A 195 -9.25 6.44 9.25
CA ALA A 195 -10.16 5.36 9.60
C ALA A 195 -11.43 5.43 8.75
N ILE A 196 -11.81 4.27 8.17
CA ILE A 196 -13.08 4.15 7.45
C ILE A 196 -14.15 3.67 8.44
N ILE A 197 -15.18 4.48 8.64
CA ILE A 197 -16.31 4.15 9.51
C ILE A 197 -17.56 3.97 8.67
N ARG A 198 -18.24 2.82 8.84
CA ARG A 198 -19.55 2.54 8.24
C ARG A 198 -20.63 2.73 9.27
N VAL A 199 -21.62 3.55 8.94
CA VAL A 199 -22.76 3.85 9.81
C VAL A 199 -24.04 3.33 9.17
N LYS A 200 -24.77 2.48 9.89
CA LYS A 200 -26.09 1.98 9.50
C LYS A 200 -27.15 2.67 10.33
N VAL A 201 -28.05 3.39 9.68
CA VAL A 201 -29.18 4.08 10.31
C VAL A 201 -30.42 3.25 10.07
N LYS A 202 -31.11 2.88 11.15
CA LYS A 202 -32.41 2.20 11.10
C LYS A 202 -33.53 3.21 11.34
N GLY A 203 -34.50 3.21 10.46
CA GLY A 203 -35.73 3.99 10.56
C GLY A 203 -36.96 3.09 10.63
N LYS A 204 -38.06 3.61 10.13
CA LYS A 204 -39.35 2.89 10.03
C LYS A 204 -40.07 3.29 8.75
N ALA A 205 -40.40 2.31 7.90
CA ALA A 205 -41.14 2.54 6.67
C ALA A 205 -42.60 2.97 6.94
N ALA A 206 -43.06 3.90 6.10
CA ALA A 206 -44.47 4.30 6.04
C ALA A 206 -44.77 4.91 4.66
N HIS A 207 -46.05 4.98 4.27
CA HIS A 207 -46.42 5.66 3.05
C HIS A 207 -46.30 7.18 3.24
N ALA A 208 -45.44 7.84 2.47
CA ALA A 208 -45.08 9.25 2.68
C ALA A 208 -46.28 10.24 2.54
N GLY A 209 -47.27 9.92 1.71
CA GLY A 209 -48.45 10.76 1.50
C GLY A 209 -49.70 10.40 2.35
N LYS A 210 -49.76 9.16 2.89
CA LYS A 210 -50.95 8.74 3.63
C LYS A 210 -50.77 8.74 5.14
N GLU A 211 -49.63 8.23 5.61
CA GLU A 211 -49.39 8.03 7.05
C GLU A 211 -47.93 8.40 7.44
N PRO A 212 -47.44 9.61 7.06
CA PRO A 212 -46.05 9.98 7.31
C PRO A 212 -45.70 9.96 8.81
N GLN A 213 -46.64 10.24 9.69
CA GLN A 213 -46.45 10.23 11.14
C GLN A 213 -46.14 8.83 11.73
N LYS A 214 -46.41 7.76 10.98
CA LYS A 214 -46.09 6.38 11.39
C LYS A 214 -44.65 5.96 11.01
N GLY A 215 -43.98 6.76 10.19
CA GLY A 215 -42.63 6.51 9.70
C GLY A 215 -41.53 7.24 10.49
N ALA A 216 -40.30 6.79 10.29
CA ALA A 216 -39.11 7.47 10.75
C ALA A 216 -38.03 7.37 9.65
N SER A 217 -37.64 8.52 9.06
CA SER A 217 -36.77 8.54 7.91
C SER A 217 -35.30 8.30 8.31
N ALA A 218 -34.76 7.16 7.89
CA ALA A 218 -33.35 6.83 8.06
C ALA A 218 -32.46 7.77 7.25
N ILE A 219 -32.87 8.17 6.03
CA ILE A 219 -32.11 9.10 5.19
C ILE A 219 -32.03 10.49 5.85
N LEU A 220 -33.14 11.01 6.38
CA LEU A 220 -33.12 12.31 7.06
C LEU A 220 -32.18 12.30 8.28
N GLN A 221 -32.21 11.21 9.05
CA GLN A 221 -31.31 11.05 10.19
C GLN A 221 -29.86 10.92 9.76
N ALA A 222 -29.55 10.14 8.70
CA ALA A 222 -28.22 10.05 8.13
C ALA A 222 -27.72 11.41 7.65
N ALA A 223 -28.54 12.18 6.95
CA ALA A 223 -28.18 13.52 6.48
C ALA A 223 -27.81 14.47 7.65
N ARG A 224 -28.57 14.46 8.73
CA ARG A 224 -28.25 15.23 9.95
C ARG A 224 -26.92 14.80 10.57
N MET A 225 -26.68 13.50 10.68
CA MET A 225 -25.41 12.96 11.21
C MET A 225 -24.23 13.35 10.32
N ILE A 226 -24.36 13.24 9.00
CA ILE A 226 -23.30 13.61 8.05
C ILE A 226 -22.98 15.10 8.21
N THR A 227 -23.98 15.97 8.18
CA THR A 227 -23.75 17.43 8.33
C THR A 227 -23.05 17.76 9.65
N GLU A 228 -23.51 17.17 10.77
CA GLU A 228 -22.89 17.39 12.07
C GLU A 228 -21.43 16.90 12.12
N ILE A 229 -21.17 15.73 11.56
CA ILE A 229 -19.82 15.13 11.57
C ILE A 229 -18.86 15.93 10.69
N GLU A 230 -19.26 16.26 9.45
CA GLU A 230 -18.40 17.01 8.53
C GLU A 230 -18.11 18.43 9.02
N SER A 231 -19.06 19.05 9.73
CA SER A 231 -18.86 20.37 10.35
C SER A 231 -17.75 20.41 11.41
N ARG A 232 -17.32 19.26 11.90
CA ARG A 232 -16.21 19.13 12.86
C ARG A 232 -14.85 19.01 12.21
N SER A 233 -14.76 19.07 10.89
CA SER A 233 -13.48 19.09 10.18
C SER A 233 -12.69 20.36 10.51
N VAL A 234 -11.39 20.18 10.77
CA VAL A 234 -10.44 21.27 11.03
C VAL A 234 -9.34 21.20 9.97
N PHE A 235 -9.33 22.14 9.06
CA PHE A 235 -8.38 22.15 7.94
C PHE A 235 -6.94 21.99 8.41
N GLY A 236 -6.21 21.07 7.76
CA GLY A 236 -4.81 20.76 8.08
C GLY A 236 -4.58 19.91 9.35
N TYR A 237 -5.64 19.55 10.08
CA TYR A 237 -5.52 18.75 11.30
C TYR A 237 -6.41 17.50 11.30
N LEU A 238 -7.69 17.66 11.02
CA LEU A 238 -8.68 16.58 11.03
C LEU A 238 -9.70 16.82 9.93
N SER A 239 -9.93 15.84 9.08
CA SER A 239 -10.96 15.91 8.06
C SER A 239 -11.95 14.75 8.19
N PHE A 240 -13.21 15.06 8.01
CA PHE A 240 -14.28 14.08 7.88
C PHE A 240 -14.91 14.20 6.49
N ASN A 241 -15.00 13.11 5.77
CA ASN A 241 -15.60 13.06 4.44
C ASN A 241 -16.57 11.88 4.33
N CYS A 242 -17.84 12.15 4.01
CA CYS A 242 -18.80 11.12 3.67
C CYS A 242 -18.76 10.85 2.16
N GLY A 243 -17.95 9.89 1.75
CA GLY A 243 -17.73 9.56 0.34
C GLY A 243 -18.84 8.70 -0.29
N ARG A 244 -19.71 8.10 0.51
CA ARG A 244 -20.77 7.22 0.01
C ARG A 244 -21.98 7.20 0.93
N ILE A 245 -23.19 7.30 0.35
CA ILE A 245 -24.48 7.14 1.03
C ILE A 245 -25.43 6.31 0.18
N LEU A 246 -26.15 5.37 0.82
CA LEU A 246 -27.15 4.52 0.19
C LEU A 246 -28.35 4.38 1.11
N GLY A 247 -29.57 4.50 0.59
CA GLY A 247 -30.78 4.30 1.40
C GLY A 247 -32.07 4.49 0.64
N GLY A 248 -33.16 4.00 1.23
CA GLY A 248 -34.49 4.10 0.68
C GLY A 248 -34.78 3.09 -0.44
N THR A 249 -36.09 2.91 -0.73
CA THR A 249 -36.60 1.96 -1.74
C THR A 249 -37.52 2.59 -2.77
N GLY A 250 -38.04 3.79 -2.52
CA GLY A 250 -38.95 4.48 -3.45
C GLY A 250 -39.35 5.86 -2.95
N ALA A 251 -39.69 6.75 -3.89
CA ALA A 251 -40.00 8.17 -3.60
C ALA A 251 -41.24 8.38 -2.70
N ASN A 252 -42.16 7.43 -2.69
CA ASN A 252 -43.41 7.49 -1.90
C ASN A 252 -43.35 6.68 -0.58
N VAL A 253 -42.16 6.20 -0.21
CA VAL A 253 -41.89 5.42 1.00
C VAL A 253 -40.92 6.18 1.89
N ILE A 254 -41.25 6.37 3.17
CA ILE A 254 -40.32 6.86 4.18
C ILE A 254 -39.26 5.79 4.37
N PRO A 255 -37.97 6.10 4.17
CA PRO A 255 -36.89 5.11 4.18
C PRO A 255 -36.63 4.56 5.59
N ASP A 256 -36.68 3.25 5.72
CA ASP A 256 -36.42 2.52 6.97
C ASP A 256 -34.95 2.14 7.17
N SER A 257 -34.12 2.36 6.15
CA SER A 257 -32.69 2.07 6.21
C SER A 257 -31.89 3.08 5.41
N CYS A 258 -30.72 3.41 5.92
CA CYS A 258 -29.69 4.18 5.23
C CYS A 258 -28.32 3.74 5.74
N GLU A 259 -27.36 3.63 4.85
CA GLU A 259 -25.97 3.35 5.19
C GLU A 259 -25.08 4.43 4.56
N PHE A 260 -24.10 4.92 5.31
CA PHE A 260 -23.05 5.78 4.78
C PHE A 260 -21.70 5.39 5.31
N SER A 261 -20.65 5.68 4.52
CA SER A 261 -19.27 5.46 4.92
C SER A 261 -18.47 6.75 4.82
N ARG A 262 -17.55 6.92 5.75
CA ARG A 262 -16.68 8.09 5.85
C ARG A 262 -15.24 7.69 6.12
N VAL A 263 -14.33 8.52 5.72
CA VAL A 263 -12.91 8.53 6.09
C VAL A 263 -12.67 9.66 7.05
#